data_633fef2fd3eeee55397377840bf6fc44
#
_entry.id   633fef2fd3eeee55397377840bf6fc44
#
_cell.length_a   1.000
_cell.length_b   1.000
_cell.length_c   1.000
_cell.angle_alpha   90.00
_cell.angle_beta   90.00
_cell.angle_gamma   90.00
#
_symmetry.space_group_name_H-M   'P 1'
#
loop_
_entity.id
_entity.type
_entity.pdbx_description
1 polymer ?
#
loop_
_entity_poly.entity_id
_entity_poly.type
_entity_poly.pdbx_seq_one_letter_code
_entity_poly.pdbx_strand_id
1 'polypeptide(L)'
;MTTAQPSTDPTLLVERGVARTLELARTWLVWDGRPRLSDDGDRLYTPNKVIRRYTDHLIDHLAEIEALLAGAECEPDHWHASLVTVASDWTPFTEADLNEASQRLRRLGRVYALRMAAAGPTAWDASRAPHWTLREIVEHVSAPWYAEQVGDLRAG
;
A
#
# COMPACT_ATOMS: atom_id res chain seq x y z
N MET A 1 8.08 36.53 -0.70
CA MET A 1 8.83 35.40 -0.05
C MET A 1 7.89 34.21 0.07
N THR A 2 8.04 33.27 -0.81
CA THR A 2 7.28 32.01 -0.71
C THR A 2 7.97 31.16 0.38
N THR A 3 7.37 31.07 1.54
CA THR A 3 7.81 30.12 2.57
C THR A 3 7.56 28.72 2.00
N ALA A 4 8.63 28.06 1.60
CA ALA A 4 8.57 26.63 1.28
C ALA A 4 8.04 25.93 2.53
N GLN A 5 6.89 25.27 2.43
CA GLN A 5 6.43 24.38 3.50
C GLN A 5 7.54 23.35 3.74
N PRO A 6 7.85 23.06 5.01
CA PRO A 6 8.82 22.02 5.29
C PRO A 6 8.31 20.73 4.66
N SER A 7 9.13 20.18 3.78
CA SER A 7 8.86 18.91 3.12
C SER A 7 8.64 17.84 4.20
N THR A 8 7.47 17.21 4.19
CA THR A 8 7.10 16.18 5.17
C THR A 8 8.12 15.04 5.10
N ASP A 9 8.57 14.56 6.25
CA ASP A 9 9.46 13.41 6.33
C ASP A 9 8.76 12.17 5.76
N PRO A 10 9.28 11.58 4.66
CA PRO A 10 8.64 10.46 4.00
C PRO A 10 8.89 9.11 4.67
N THR A 11 9.77 9.05 5.68
CA THR A 11 10.20 7.77 6.28
C THR A 11 9.07 7.00 6.95
N LEU A 12 8.06 7.69 7.49
CA LEU A 12 6.95 7.08 8.24
C LEU A 12 5.63 6.98 7.45
N LEU A 13 5.60 7.45 6.20
CA LEU A 13 4.35 7.51 5.44
C LEU A 13 3.74 6.12 5.22
N VAL A 14 4.55 5.14 4.83
CA VAL A 14 4.05 3.78 4.56
C VAL A 14 3.58 3.10 5.86
N GLU A 15 4.29 3.27 6.97
CA GLU A 15 3.84 2.75 8.26
C GLU A 15 2.49 3.33 8.67
N ARG A 16 2.24 4.61 8.40
CA ARG A 16 0.94 5.25 8.64
C ARG A 16 -0.16 4.68 7.74
N GLY A 17 0.13 4.48 6.46
CA GLY A 17 -0.80 3.86 5.52
C GLY A 17 -1.16 2.43 5.92
N VAL A 18 -0.17 1.66 6.35
CA VAL A 18 -0.36 0.31 6.90
C VAL A 18 -1.23 0.36 8.16
N ALA A 19 -0.94 1.26 9.11
CA ALA A 19 -1.73 1.41 10.33
C ALA A 19 -3.19 1.72 10.02
N ARG A 20 -3.47 2.60 9.08
CA ARG A 20 -4.84 2.93 8.67
C ARG A 20 -5.54 1.74 8.01
N THR A 21 -4.85 1.03 7.14
CA THR A 21 -5.38 -0.19 6.52
C THR A 21 -5.76 -1.23 7.58
N LEU A 22 -4.89 -1.46 8.56
CA LEU A 22 -5.15 -2.42 9.63
C LEU A 22 -6.26 -1.97 10.61
N GLU A 23 -6.38 -0.67 10.84
CA GLU A 23 -7.51 -0.12 11.59
C GLU A 23 -8.86 -0.47 10.92
N LEU A 24 -8.96 -0.27 9.62
CA LEU A 24 -10.14 -0.67 8.85
C LEU A 24 -10.32 -2.18 8.84
N ALA A 25 -9.25 -2.94 8.65
CA ALA A 25 -9.30 -4.40 8.57
C ALA A 25 -9.85 -5.06 9.84
N ARG A 26 -9.65 -4.46 11.01
CA ARG A 26 -10.26 -4.94 12.26
C ARG A 26 -11.78 -4.94 12.24
N THR A 27 -12.39 -4.14 11.38
CA THR A 27 -13.84 -4.09 11.22
C THR A 27 -14.37 -5.14 10.25
N TRP A 28 -13.50 -5.84 9.52
CA TRP A 28 -13.90 -6.75 8.44
C TRP A 28 -14.24 -8.17 8.91
N LEU A 29 -14.06 -8.47 10.18
CA LEU A 29 -14.45 -9.76 10.76
C LEU A 29 -15.97 -10.00 10.68
N VAL A 30 -16.76 -8.94 10.47
CA VAL A 30 -18.22 -9.00 10.31
C VAL A 30 -18.66 -8.96 8.84
N TRP A 31 -17.73 -9.12 7.90
CA TRP A 31 -18.04 -9.05 6.48
C TRP A 31 -19.13 -10.07 6.08
N ASP A 32 -20.12 -9.62 5.33
CA ASP A 32 -21.31 -10.37 4.95
C ASP A 32 -21.16 -11.19 3.65
N GLY A 33 -19.97 -11.25 3.09
CA GLY A 33 -19.70 -11.94 1.84
C GLY A 33 -19.98 -11.15 0.57
N ARG A 34 -20.46 -9.90 0.70
CA ARG A 34 -20.74 -9.04 -0.44
C ARG A 34 -19.53 -8.19 -0.81
N PRO A 35 -19.07 -8.22 -2.07
CA PRO A 35 -18.00 -7.36 -2.51
C PRO A 35 -18.45 -5.89 -2.52
N ARG A 36 -17.47 -5.00 -2.44
CA ARG A 36 -17.67 -3.56 -2.63
C ARG A 36 -17.14 -3.16 -4.00
N LEU A 37 -17.92 -2.37 -4.71
CA LEU A 37 -17.49 -1.78 -5.96
C LEU A 37 -16.55 -0.60 -5.66
N SER A 38 -15.44 -0.50 -6.40
CA SER A 38 -14.53 0.63 -6.26
C SER A 38 -15.19 1.96 -6.66
N ASP A 39 -14.60 3.08 -6.22
CA ASP A 39 -15.12 4.42 -6.48
C ASP A 39 -15.32 4.71 -7.98
N ASP A 40 -14.42 4.19 -8.82
CA ASP A 40 -14.48 4.31 -10.27
C ASP A 40 -15.48 3.34 -10.94
N GLY A 41 -16.03 2.39 -10.18
CA GLY A 41 -17.01 1.41 -10.65
C GLY A 41 -16.44 0.25 -11.47
N ASP A 42 -15.12 0.16 -11.61
CA ASP A 42 -14.47 -0.79 -12.51
C ASP A 42 -14.03 -2.10 -11.84
N ARG A 43 -13.95 -2.11 -10.51
CA ARG A 43 -13.31 -3.21 -9.76
C ARG A 43 -14.14 -3.61 -8.55
N LEU A 44 -14.09 -4.90 -8.22
CA LEU A 44 -14.69 -5.43 -7.00
C LEU A 44 -13.61 -5.63 -5.94
N TYR A 45 -13.93 -5.28 -4.70
CA TYR A 45 -13.06 -5.50 -3.56
C TYR A 45 -13.77 -6.29 -2.46
N THR A 46 -13.02 -7.22 -1.88
CA THR A 46 -13.35 -7.97 -0.68
C THR A 46 -12.24 -7.75 0.34
N PRO A 47 -12.45 -8.02 1.64
CA PRO A 47 -11.39 -7.91 2.64
C PRO A 47 -10.10 -8.61 2.25
N ASN A 48 -10.14 -9.87 1.85
CA ASN A 48 -8.95 -10.63 1.47
C ASN A 48 -8.29 -10.09 0.19
N LYS A 49 -9.07 -9.62 -0.79
CA LYS A 49 -8.52 -8.98 -1.98
C LYS A 49 -7.78 -7.69 -1.65
N VAL A 50 -8.30 -6.88 -0.74
CA VAL A 50 -7.62 -5.66 -0.29
C VAL A 50 -6.24 -6.00 0.29
N ILE A 51 -6.17 -6.96 1.19
CA ILE A 51 -4.90 -7.37 1.82
C ILE A 51 -3.92 -7.89 0.75
N ARG A 52 -4.38 -8.75 -0.15
CA ARG A 52 -3.56 -9.26 -1.24
C ARG A 52 -3.04 -8.14 -2.13
N ARG A 53 -3.92 -7.26 -2.56
CA ARG A 53 -3.54 -6.17 -3.46
C ARG A 53 -2.61 -5.16 -2.81
N TYR A 54 -2.89 -4.78 -1.56
CA TYR A 54 -2.02 -3.85 -0.86
C TYR A 54 -0.63 -4.45 -0.61
N THR A 55 -0.57 -5.71 -0.24
CA THR A 55 0.69 -6.44 -0.07
C THR A 55 1.51 -6.46 -1.37
N ASP A 56 0.88 -6.86 -2.48
CA ASP A 56 1.53 -6.89 -3.78
C ASP A 56 2.01 -5.50 -4.22
N HIS A 57 1.19 -4.48 -4.00
CA HIS A 57 1.51 -3.10 -4.34
C HIS A 57 2.73 -2.58 -3.57
N LEU A 58 2.81 -2.89 -2.28
CA LEU A 58 3.98 -2.56 -1.47
C LEU A 58 5.23 -3.31 -1.93
N ILE A 59 5.13 -4.56 -2.32
CA ILE A 59 6.25 -5.36 -2.85
C ILE A 59 6.74 -4.79 -4.18
N ASP A 60 5.84 -4.49 -5.11
CA ASP A 60 6.19 -3.94 -6.42
C ASP A 60 6.97 -2.64 -6.31
N HIS A 61 6.47 -1.70 -5.53
CA HIS A 61 7.13 -0.41 -5.38
C HIS A 61 8.38 -0.47 -4.51
N LEU A 62 8.48 -1.42 -3.59
CA LEU A 62 9.73 -1.66 -2.88
C LEU A 62 10.82 -2.16 -3.84
N ALA A 63 10.48 -3.08 -4.73
CA ALA A 63 11.39 -3.55 -5.77
C ALA A 63 11.82 -2.41 -6.71
N GLU A 64 10.91 -1.51 -7.06
CA GLU A 64 11.21 -0.31 -7.84
C GLU A 64 12.20 0.60 -7.11
N ILE A 65 11.98 0.89 -5.83
CA ILE A 65 12.91 1.70 -5.01
C ILE A 65 14.30 1.06 -4.98
N GLU A 66 14.38 -0.23 -4.74
CA GLU A 66 15.66 -0.94 -4.72
C GLU A 66 16.40 -0.86 -6.06
N ALA A 67 15.68 -1.03 -7.17
CA ALA A 67 16.26 -0.91 -8.51
C ALA A 67 16.76 0.52 -8.79
N LEU A 68 15.97 1.55 -8.44
CA LEU A 68 16.35 2.95 -8.61
C LEU A 68 17.59 3.31 -7.79
N LEU A 69 17.67 2.87 -6.55
CA LEU A 69 18.83 3.10 -5.69
C LEU A 69 20.08 2.37 -6.17
N ALA A 70 19.92 1.19 -6.75
CA ALA A 70 21.03 0.40 -7.32
C ALA A 70 21.45 0.88 -8.71
N GLY A 71 20.73 1.81 -9.33
CA GLY A 71 20.95 2.19 -10.73
C GLY A 71 20.64 1.06 -11.71
N ALA A 72 19.78 0.12 -11.30
CA ALA A 72 19.33 -1.01 -12.11
C ALA A 72 18.05 -0.67 -12.87
N GLU A 73 17.73 -1.46 -13.88
CA GLU A 73 16.49 -1.36 -14.61
C GLU A 73 15.32 -1.82 -13.73
N CYS A 74 14.23 -1.03 -13.72
CA CYS A 74 13.02 -1.41 -13.03
C CYS A 74 12.22 -2.43 -13.85
N GLU A 75 11.71 -3.46 -13.21
CA GLU A 75 10.79 -4.37 -13.87
C GLU A 75 9.47 -3.65 -14.19
N PRO A 76 8.92 -3.83 -15.39
CA PRO A 76 7.65 -3.23 -15.75
C PRO A 76 6.52 -3.85 -14.92
N ASP A 77 5.53 -3.04 -14.56
CA ASP A 77 4.31 -3.52 -13.91
C ASP A 77 3.42 -4.25 -14.93
N HIS A 78 3.38 -5.56 -14.84
CA HIS A 78 2.48 -6.41 -15.62
C HIS A 78 1.30 -6.95 -14.80
N TRP A 79 1.13 -6.46 -13.58
CA TRP A 79 0.07 -6.93 -12.69
C TRP A 79 -1.30 -6.40 -13.12
N HIS A 80 -2.17 -7.31 -13.49
CA HIS A 80 -3.60 -7.01 -13.62
C HIS A 80 -4.39 -7.40 -12.38
N ALA A 81 -3.71 -7.59 -11.26
CA ALA A 81 -4.25 -8.19 -10.05
C ALA A 81 -5.40 -7.40 -9.42
N SER A 82 -5.44 -6.07 -9.60
CA SER A 82 -6.60 -5.26 -9.15
C SER A 82 -7.86 -5.55 -9.95
N LEU A 83 -7.73 -5.91 -11.22
CA LEU A 83 -8.86 -6.27 -12.08
C LEU A 83 -9.33 -7.71 -11.88
N VAL A 84 -8.46 -8.56 -11.33
CA VAL A 84 -8.73 -9.99 -11.14
C VAL A 84 -9.14 -10.25 -9.71
N THR A 85 -10.26 -10.96 -9.53
CA THR A 85 -10.70 -11.50 -8.24
C THR A 85 -10.52 -13.00 -8.28
N VAL A 86 -9.70 -13.54 -7.40
CA VAL A 86 -9.38 -14.96 -7.33
C VAL A 86 -10.22 -15.66 -6.26
N ALA A 87 -10.28 -17.00 -6.30
CA ALA A 87 -11.15 -17.78 -5.39
C ALA A 87 -10.90 -17.46 -3.92
N SER A 88 -9.65 -17.30 -3.50
CA SER A 88 -9.30 -16.98 -2.11
C SER A 88 -9.77 -15.58 -1.66
N ASP A 89 -10.04 -14.67 -2.59
CA ASP A 89 -10.56 -13.35 -2.26
C ASP A 89 -12.00 -13.39 -1.72
N TRP A 90 -12.73 -14.46 -2.01
CA TRP A 90 -14.13 -14.66 -1.61
C TRP A 90 -14.28 -15.35 -0.25
N THR A 91 -13.20 -15.79 0.36
CA THR A 91 -13.26 -16.45 1.66
C THR A 91 -13.60 -15.46 2.78
N PRO A 92 -14.26 -15.94 3.86
CA PRO A 92 -14.50 -15.11 5.04
C PRO A 92 -13.19 -14.51 5.57
N PHE A 93 -13.26 -13.28 6.07
CA PHE A 93 -12.11 -12.63 6.70
C PHE A 93 -12.07 -12.98 8.18
N THR A 94 -11.08 -13.76 8.58
CA THR A 94 -10.97 -14.32 9.93
C THR A 94 -9.93 -13.59 10.78
N GLU A 95 -9.93 -13.86 12.09
CA GLU A 95 -8.86 -13.35 12.98
C GLU A 95 -7.48 -13.83 12.55
N ALA A 96 -7.38 -15.05 12.04
CA ALA A 96 -6.11 -15.57 11.51
C ALA A 96 -5.64 -14.75 10.30
N ASP A 97 -6.55 -14.42 9.38
CA ASP A 97 -6.25 -13.55 8.24
C ASP A 97 -5.79 -12.16 8.70
N LEU A 98 -6.47 -11.57 9.68
CA LEU A 98 -6.10 -10.28 10.25
C LEU A 98 -4.71 -10.33 10.90
N ASN A 99 -4.41 -11.38 11.64
CA ASN A 99 -3.11 -11.55 12.28
C ASN A 99 -1.99 -11.70 11.25
N GLU A 100 -2.17 -12.51 10.22
CA GLU A 100 -1.19 -12.66 9.14
C GLU A 100 -1.00 -11.35 8.36
N ALA A 101 -2.07 -10.69 8.01
CA ALA A 101 -2.03 -9.39 7.34
C ALA A 101 -1.26 -8.36 8.18
N SER A 102 -1.54 -8.30 9.48
CA SER A 102 -0.86 -7.40 10.41
C SER A 102 0.64 -7.66 10.46
N GLN A 103 1.05 -8.91 10.56
CA GLN A 103 2.46 -9.28 10.60
C GLN A 103 3.18 -8.93 9.30
N ARG A 104 2.57 -9.23 8.17
CA ARG A 104 3.15 -9.00 6.83
C ARG A 104 3.24 -7.52 6.49
N LEU A 105 2.14 -6.80 6.65
CA LEU A 105 2.08 -5.37 6.29
C LEU A 105 2.95 -4.51 7.21
N ARG A 106 3.00 -4.80 8.51
CA ARG A 106 3.89 -4.07 9.43
C ARG A 106 5.36 -4.26 9.07
N ARG A 107 5.77 -5.46 8.70
CA ARG A 107 7.15 -5.71 8.25
C ARG A 107 7.47 -4.96 6.97
N LEU A 108 6.56 -4.96 6.00
CA LEU A 108 6.74 -4.18 4.78
C LEU A 108 6.85 -2.68 5.07
N GLY A 109 5.94 -2.14 5.90
CA GLY A 109 6.01 -0.74 6.32
C GLY A 109 7.33 -0.40 7.00
N ARG A 110 7.83 -1.30 7.85
CA ARG A 110 9.12 -1.14 8.52
C ARG A 110 10.29 -1.16 7.54
N VAL A 111 10.26 -2.02 6.53
CA VAL A 111 11.31 -2.05 5.49
C VAL A 111 11.35 -0.73 4.72
N TYR A 112 10.19 -0.19 4.34
CA TYR A 112 10.13 1.15 3.72
C TYR A 112 10.75 2.23 4.61
N ALA A 113 10.39 2.26 5.89
CA ALA A 113 10.94 3.24 6.83
C ALA A 113 12.46 3.16 6.93
N LEU A 114 12.98 1.95 7.08
CA LEU A 114 14.42 1.72 7.17
C LEU A 114 15.15 2.07 5.87
N ARG A 115 14.59 1.71 4.72
CA ARG A 115 15.17 2.03 3.41
C ARG A 115 15.19 3.53 3.16
N MET A 116 14.10 4.22 3.44
CA MET A 116 14.03 5.67 3.26
C MET A 116 14.98 6.40 4.20
N ALA A 117 15.08 5.98 5.46
CA ALA A 117 16.04 6.54 6.40
C ALA A 117 17.49 6.33 5.93
N ALA A 118 17.82 5.14 5.43
CA ALA A 118 19.16 4.84 4.92
C ALA A 118 19.51 5.62 3.65
N ALA A 119 18.55 5.86 2.77
CA ALA A 119 18.74 6.64 1.55
C ALA A 119 19.04 8.11 1.85
N GLY A 120 18.33 8.70 2.79
CA GLY A 120 18.50 10.09 3.23
C GLY A 120 17.81 11.13 2.36
N PRO A 121 17.71 12.38 2.86
CA PRO A 121 16.92 13.44 2.24
C PRO A 121 17.32 13.79 0.80
N THR A 122 18.61 13.79 0.49
CA THR A 122 19.09 14.08 -0.86
C THR A 122 18.57 13.05 -1.87
N ALA A 123 18.54 11.77 -1.48
CA ALA A 123 18.03 10.70 -2.35
C ALA A 123 16.51 10.75 -2.52
N TRP A 124 15.77 11.21 -1.51
CA TRP A 124 14.30 11.23 -1.57
C TRP A 124 13.76 12.04 -2.75
N ASP A 125 14.38 13.18 -3.00
CA ASP A 125 13.89 14.16 -3.98
C ASP A 125 14.78 14.24 -5.24
N ALA A 126 15.81 13.41 -5.33
CA ALA A 126 16.65 13.33 -6.51
C ALA A 126 15.83 12.91 -7.73
N SER A 127 15.95 13.65 -8.83
CA SER A 127 15.28 13.31 -10.08
C SER A 127 15.83 12.01 -10.65
N ARG A 128 14.94 11.11 -11.02
CA ARG A 128 15.24 9.85 -11.70
C ARG A 128 14.39 9.69 -12.96
N ALA A 129 14.14 10.82 -13.63
CA ALA A 129 13.31 10.83 -14.84
C ALA A 129 13.75 9.71 -15.82
N PRO A 130 12.79 9.01 -16.48
CA PRO A 130 11.35 9.23 -16.44
C PRO A 130 10.62 8.65 -15.22
N HIS A 131 11.33 8.04 -14.28
CA HIS A 131 10.77 7.45 -13.06
C HIS A 131 10.39 8.53 -12.03
N TRP A 132 9.52 8.16 -11.11
CA TRP A 132 9.20 8.98 -9.95
C TRP A 132 10.40 9.12 -9.00
N THR A 133 10.39 10.16 -8.20
CA THR A 133 11.29 10.28 -7.05
C THR A 133 10.91 9.24 -6.00
N LEU A 134 11.83 8.93 -5.09
CA LEU A 134 11.52 8.03 -3.99
C LEU A 134 10.37 8.56 -3.12
N ARG A 135 10.33 9.87 -2.90
CA ARG A 135 9.23 10.52 -2.18
C ARG A 135 7.88 10.28 -2.87
N GLU A 136 7.80 10.51 -4.16
CA GLU A 136 6.56 10.28 -4.93
C GLU A 136 6.10 8.84 -4.84
N ILE A 137 7.03 7.87 -4.88
CA ILE A 137 6.70 6.45 -4.73
C ILE A 137 6.09 6.17 -3.35
N VAL A 138 6.73 6.61 -2.26
CA VAL A 138 6.19 6.32 -0.92
C VAL A 138 4.91 7.07 -0.62
N GLU A 139 4.73 8.27 -1.14
CA GLU A 139 3.45 8.99 -1.07
C GLU A 139 2.34 8.21 -1.78
N HIS A 140 2.63 7.66 -2.95
CA HIS A 140 1.68 6.84 -3.72
C HIS A 140 1.28 5.57 -2.96
N VAL A 141 2.24 4.80 -2.44
CA VAL A 141 1.93 3.52 -1.77
C VAL A 141 1.43 3.68 -0.34
N SER A 142 1.57 4.84 0.26
CA SER A 142 1.08 5.11 1.62
C SER A 142 -0.42 5.37 1.67
N ALA A 143 -1.05 5.72 0.55
CA ALA A 143 -2.48 5.95 0.50
C ALA A 143 -3.25 4.65 0.77
N PRO A 144 -4.18 4.63 1.75
CA PRO A 144 -4.93 3.42 2.10
C PRO A 144 -6.11 3.18 1.15
N TRP A 145 -5.93 3.48 -0.13
CA TRP A 145 -7.01 3.48 -1.13
C TRP A 145 -7.73 2.14 -1.22
N TYR A 146 -7.00 1.02 -1.25
CA TYR A 146 -7.62 -0.31 -1.31
C TYR A 146 -8.50 -0.59 -0.10
N ALA A 147 -8.03 -0.27 1.09
CA ALA A 147 -8.78 -0.47 2.33
C ALA A 147 -10.04 0.39 2.40
N GLU A 148 -9.97 1.60 1.86
CA GLU A 148 -11.10 2.52 1.80
C GLU A 148 -12.21 2.03 0.87
N GLN A 149 -11.91 1.17 -0.12
CA GLN A 149 -12.93 0.58 -0.98
C GLN A 149 -13.87 -0.36 -0.21
N VAL A 150 -13.36 -1.09 0.78
CA VAL A 150 -14.19 -1.87 1.71
C VAL A 150 -14.70 -1.00 2.86
N GLY A 151 -13.86 -0.13 3.38
CA GLY A 151 -14.20 0.82 4.42
C GLY A 151 -14.39 0.20 5.81
N ASP A 152 -15.03 0.96 6.68
CA ASP A 152 -15.39 0.51 8.03
C ASP A 152 -16.74 -0.22 8.00
N LEU A 153 -16.71 -1.53 8.21
CA LEU A 153 -17.92 -2.36 8.18
C LEU A 153 -18.75 -2.30 9.47
N ARG A 154 -18.26 -1.63 10.51
CA ARG A 154 -18.99 -1.43 11.76
C ARG A 154 -19.69 -0.06 11.81
N ALA A 155 -19.36 0.84 10.92
CA ALA A 155 -19.91 2.19 10.84
C ALA A 155 -21.22 2.28 10.03
N GLY A 156 -21.86 1.16 9.75
CA GLY A 156 -23.07 1.06 8.96
C GLY A 156 -24.34 1.45 9.69
#